data_4058e31cb0c923fade6d9203a72fc3c3
#
_entry.id   4058e31cb0c923fade6d9203a72fc3c3
#
_cell.length_a   1.000
_cell.length_b   1.000
_cell.length_c   1.000
_cell.angle_alpha   90.00
_cell.angle_beta   90.00
_cell.angle_gamma   90.00
#
_symmetry.space_group_name_H-M   'P 1'
#
loop_
_entity.id
_entity.type
_entity.pdbx_description
1 polymer ?
#
loop_
_entity_poly.entity_id
_entity_poly.type
_entity_poly.pdbx_seq_one_letter_code
_entity_poly.pdbx_strand_id
1 'polypeptide(L)'
;MPRAQSQLDLDRAVTLRQLRTFKTVADLTSFSLAAQRLKLSQPSVSYQVKELEETLGLPLLDRLGKRVQLTEAGTLLYSYARRMLDVLDEATVAIEEMRGIKRGTLRVGASTTVGIYLLPAALGAFKKLHPGLVISLEIGTRARVQEQVLRNELDLAVVGPALKDPELAITPFLSDELAVVAPAGHALAHKRNLSLKDLEEQPFVMREAASGSRWSFEKAARKTGAKLSVAMELGSNGAIKHAVESGLGLAVISRYACALELSSGRLVELDVRGFPIRRDWHIVHLRRRKLPASVLAFIEFLQDTSWLSRNGSRGRVRPPTD
;
A
#
# COMPACT_ATOMS: atom_id res chain seq x y z
N MET A 1 9.43 -54.94 18.17
CA MET A 1 10.13 -53.71 17.85
C MET A 1 9.56 -53.17 16.55
N PRO A 2 8.83 -52.09 16.51
CA PRO A 2 8.38 -51.51 15.26
C PRO A 2 9.56 -50.71 14.62
N ARG A 3 9.75 -50.97 13.37
CA ARG A 3 10.78 -50.35 12.51
C ARG A 3 10.55 -48.85 12.38
N ALA A 4 11.67 -48.15 12.31
CA ALA A 4 11.82 -46.71 12.09
C ALA A 4 10.80 -46.17 11.07
N GLN A 5 10.13 -45.08 11.45
CA GLN A 5 9.35 -44.23 10.58
C GLN A 5 10.25 -43.77 9.43
N SER A 6 9.83 -44.13 8.21
CA SER A 6 10.46 -43.64 7.00
C SER A 6 10.43 -42.11 7.01
N GLN A 7 11.61 -41.54 6.92
CA GLN A 7 11.79 -40.14 6.62
C GLN A 7 10.90 -39.79 5.42
N LEU A 8 9.97 -38.86 5.59
CA LEU A 8 9.11 -38.38 4.50
C LEU A 8 9.99 -37.93 3.36
N ASP A 9 9.96 -38.65 2.24
CA ASP A 9 10.67 -38.29 1.01
C ASP A 9 9.87 -37.21 0.29
N LEU A 10 9.90 -36.01 0.87
CA LEU A 10 9.12 -34.84 0.42
C LEU A 10 9.47 -34.44 -1.02
N ASP A 11 10.70 -34.70 -1.45
CA ASP A 11 11.18 -34.33 -2.79
C ASP A 11 10.46 -35.07 -3.92
N ARG A 12 9.98 -36.28 -3.64
CA ARG A 12 9.29 -37.12 -4.64
C ARG A 12 7.77 -37.06 -4.54
N ALA A 13 7.26 -36.60 -3.40
CA ALA A 13 5.85 -36.72 -3.08
C ALA A 13 5.09 -35.39 -3.15
N VAL A 14 5.76 -34.25 -2.97
CA VAL A 14 5.15 -32.90 -2.96
C VAL A 14 5.58 -32.10 -4.17
N THR A 15 4.64 -31.58 -4.94
CA THR A 15 4.91 -30.76 -6.11
C THR A 15 4.72 -29.26 -5.82
N LEU A 16 5.48 -28.41 -6.51
CA LEU A 16 5.30 -26.95 -6.47
C LEU A 16 3.87 -26.53 -6.87
N ARG A 17 3.22 -27.31 -7.72
CA ARG A 17 1.82 -27.05 -8.12
C ARG A 17 0.87 -27.26 -6.94
N GLN A 18 1.03 -28.32 -6.18
CA GLN A 18 0.22 -28.59 -4.96
C GLN A 18 0.46 -27.50 -3.91
N LEU A 19 1.74 -27.11 -3.67
CA LEU A 19 2.07 -26.03 -2.74
C LEU A 19 1.44 -24.70 -3.16
N ARG A 20 1.45 -24.36 -4.45
CA ARG A 20 0.81 -23.16 -4.99
C ARG A 20 -0.72 -23.22 -4.81
N THR A 21 -1.33 -24.37 -5.07
CA THR A 21 -2.76 -24.58 -4.90
C THR A 21 -3.18 -24.45 -3.45
N PHE A 22 -2.49 -25.13 -2.54
CA PHE A 22 -2.71 -25.03 -1.09
C PHE A 22 -2.57 -23.59 -0.60
N LYS A 23 -1.47 -22.91 -0.93
CA LYS A 23 -1.25 -21.50 -0.59
C LYS A 23 -2.39 -20.61 -1.08
N THR A 24 -2.85 -20.80 -2.33
CA THR A 24 -3.91 -19.95 -2.90
C THR A 24 -5.27 -20.20 -2.19
N VAL A 25 -5.56 -21.44 -1.79
CA VAL A 25 -6.77 -21.74 -0.98
C VAL A 25 -6.69 -21.10 0.39
N ALA A 26 -5.53 -21.14 1.03
CA ALA A 26 -5.29 -20.52 2.33
C ALA A 26 -5.42 -18.99 2.27
N ASP A 27 -4.82 -18.34 1.26
CA ASP A 27 -4.89 -16.90 1.06
C ASP A 27 -6.32 -16.39 0.86
N LEU A 28 -7.12 -17.14 0.08
CA LEU A 28 -8.49 -16.75 -0.28
C LEU A 28 -9.55 -17.32 0.65
N THR A 29 -9.15 -18.19 1.59
CA THR A 29 -10.05 -18.93 2.52
C THR A 29 -11.23 -19.61 1.82
N SER A 30 -11.05 -19.97 0.52
CA SER A 30 -12.10 -20.48 -0.35
C SER A 30 -11.56 -21.30 -1.51
N PHE A 31 -12.02 -22.53 -1.63
CA PHE A 31 -11.70 -23.41 -2.77
C PHE A 31 -12.22 -22.88 -4.10
N SER A 32 -13.40 -22.28 -4.10
CA SER A 32 -14.01 -21.76 -5.35
C SER A 32 -13.28 -20.54 -5.87
N LEU A 33 -12.91 -19.59 -4.99
CA LEU A 33 -12.11 -18.42 -5.36
C LEU A 33 -10.70 -18.81 -5.80
N ALA A 34 -10.09 -19.80 -5.13
CA ALA A 34 -8.79 -20.33 -5.52
C ALA A 34 -8.83 -21.00 -6.91
N ALA A 35 -9.90 -21.74 -7.20
CA ALA A 35 -10.11 -22.35 -8.53
C ALA A 35 -10.19 -21.26 -9.63
N GLN A 36 -10.97 -20.22 -9.44
CA GLN A 36 -11.05 -19.08 -10.36
C GLN A 36 -9.68 -18.41 -10.54
N ARG A 37 -8.96 -18.15 -9.45
CA ARG A 37 -7.63 -17.51 -9.48
C ARG A 37 -6.61 -18.34 -10.24
N LEU A 38 -6.64 -19.68 -10.06
CA LEU A 38 -5.72 -20.62 -10.68
C LEU A 38 -6.16 -21.05 -12.10
N LYS A 39 -7.33 -20.64 -12.54
CA LYS A 39 -7.96 -21.09 -13.81
C LYS A 39 -8.09 -22.62 -13.86
N LEU A 40 -8.51 -23.23 -12.74
CA LEU A 40 -8.77 -24.66 -12.58
C LEU A 40 -10.24 -24.88 -12.20
N SER A 41 -10.70 -26.14 -12.30
CA SER A 41 -11.98 -26.53 -11.72
C SER A 41 -11.86 -26.67 -10.18
N GLN A 42 -12.93 -26.39 -9.45
CA GLN A 42 -12.94 -26.54 -8.00
C GLN A 42 -12.65 -28.00 -7.55
N PRO A 43 -13.17 -29.05 -8.23
CA PRO A 43 -12.76 -30.41 -7.93
C PRO A 43 -11.24 -30.66 -8.07
N SER A 44 -10.60 -30.08 -9.09
CA SER A 44 -9.16 -30.20 -9.29
C SER A 44 -8.36 -29.55 -8.16
N VAL A 45 -8.80 -28.37 -7.67
CA VAL A 45 -8.18 -27.69 -6.53
C VAL A 45 -8.35 -28.52 -5.26
N SER A 46 -9.57 -29.04 -5.00
CA SER A 46 -9.84 -29.92 -3.85
C SER A 46 -9.01 -31.20 -3.89
N TYR A 47 -8.87 -31.81 -5.05
CA TYR A 47 -8.07 -33.01 -5.25
C TYR A 47 -6.59 -32.76 -4.93
N GLN A 48 -6.00 -31.69 -5.47
CA GLN A 48 -4.59 -31.36 -5.24
C GLN A 48 -4.28 -31.08 -3.75
N VAL A 49 -5.18 -30.42 -3.04
CA VAL A 49 -5.02 -30.19 -1.60
C VAL A 49 -5.15 -31.49 -0.84
N LYS A 50 -6.15 -32.33 -1.14
CA LYS A 50 -6.35 -33.62 -0.50
C LYS A 50 -5.15 -34.55 -0.73
N GLU A 51 -4.63 -34.64 -1.95
CA GLU A 51 -3.44 -35.42 -2.28
C GLU A 51 -2.21 -34.94 -1.47
N LEU A 52 -2.05 -33.62 -1.29
CA LEU A 52 -1.00 -33.05 -0.45
C LEU A 52 -1.18 -33.46 1.03
N GLU A 53 -2.40 -33.40 1.57
CA GLU A 53 -2.72 -33.82 2.94
C GLU A 53 -2.47 -35.32 3.14
N GLU A 54 -2.87 -36.16 2.19
CA GLU A 54 -2.61 -37.58 2.19
C GLU A 54 -1.10 -37.91 2.15
N THR A 55 -0.35 -37.19 1.33
CA THR A 55 1.11 -37.34 1.24
C THR A 55 1.81 -36.99 2.54
N LEU A 56 1.35 -35.94 3.22
CA LEU A 56 1.94 -35.46 4.48
C LEU A 56 1.40 -36.20 5.70
N GLY A 57 0.29 -36.95 5.54
CA GLY A 57 -0.38 -37.67 6.64
C GLY A 57 -1.06 -36.76 7.68
N LEU A 58 -1.24 -35.48 7.37
CA LEU A 58 -1.82 -34.50 8.28
C LEU A 58 -2.80 -33.58 7.52
N PRO A 59 -3.94 -33.21 8.13
CA PRO A 59 -4.83 -32.22 7.58
C PRO A 59 -4.16 -30.85 7.65
N LEU A 60 -4.22 -30.10 6.55
CA LEU A 60 -3.67 -28.75 6.44
C LEU A 60 -4.73 -27.66 6.55
N LEU A 61 -5.97 -28.01 6.18
CA LEU A 61 -7.10 -27.10 6.16
C LEU A 61 -8.29 -27.66 6.94
N ASP A 62 -8.84 -26.86 7.82
CA ASP A 62 -10.12 -27.13 8.50
C ASP A 62 -11.26 -26.48 7.72
N ARG A 63 -12.34 -27.23 7.53
CA ARG A 63 -13.58 -26.78 6.89
C ARG A 63 -14.61 -26.44 7.95
N LEU A 64 -14.71 -25.19 8.33
CA LEU A 64 -15.73 -24.68 9.25
C LEU A 64 -16.91 -24.09 8.46
N GLY A 65 -17.82 -24.95 8.05
CA GLY A 65 -18.95 -24.56 7.20
C GLY A 65 -18.49 -24.04 5.83
N LYS A 66 -18.72 -22.74 5.56
CA LYS A 66 -18.33 -22.10 4.29
C LYS A 66 -16.92 -21.48 4.32
N ARG A 67 -16.23 -21.48 5.45
CA ARG A 67 -14.90 -20.92 5.61
C ARG A 67 -13.84 -22.01 5.71
N VAL A 68 -12.67 -21.71 5.19
CA VAL A 68 -11.49 -22.55 5.28
C VAL A 68 -10.48 -21.86 6.19
N GLN A 69 -9.93 -22.62 7.14
CA GLN A 69 -8.87 -22.13 8.05
C GLN A 69 -7.69 -23.08 8.00
N LEU A 70 -6.51 -22.56 8.30
CA LEU A 70 -5.29 -23.36 8.41
C LEU A 70 -5.30 -24.12 9.75
N THR A 71 -4.93 -25.39 9.71
CA THR A 71 -4.54 -26.16 10.90
C THR A 71 -3.16 -25.68 11.39
N GLU A 72 -2.67 -26.22 12.51
CA GLU A 72 -1.29 -25.99 12.96
C GLU A 72 -0.28 -26.47 11.91
N ALA A 73 -0.45 -27.68 11.38
CA ALA A 73 0.36 -28.22 10.27
C ALA A 73 0.24 -27.36 9.00
N GLY A 74 -0.98 -26.91 8.70
CA GLY A 74 -1.22 -26.00 7.58
C GLY A 74 -0.50 -24.65 7.74
N THR A 75 -0.52 -24.08 8.93
CA THR A 75 0.19 -22.81 9.22
C THR A 75 1.69 -22.98 9.04
N LEU A 76 2.25 -24.07 9.52
CA LEU A 76 3.66 -24.40 9.34
C LEU A 76 4.00 -24.55 7.85
N LEU A 77 3.27 -25.40 7.14
CA LEU A 77 3.50 -25.64 5.71
C LEU A 77 3.31 -24.36 4.89
N TYR A 78 2.30 -23.54 5.21
CA TYR A 78 2.07 -22.27 4.52
C TYR A 78 3.29 -21.36 4.56
N SER A 79 3.95 -21.26 5.72
CA SER A 79 5.15 -20.44 5.88
C SER A 79 6.31 -20.89 4.97
N TYR A 80 6.52 -22.21 4.87
CA TYR A 80 7.54 -22.80 4.00
C TYR A 80 7.14 -22.75 2.53
N ALA A 81 5.90 -23.09 2.18
CA ALA A 81 5.39 -23.03 0.82
C ALA A 81 5.51 -21.63 0.23
N ARG A 82 5.19 -20.58 1.02
CA ARG A 82 5.40 -19.18 0.63
C ARG A 82 6.84 -18.92 0.27
N ARG A 83 7.78 -19.30 1.16
CA ARG A 83 9.23 -19.09 0.93
C ARG A 83 9.76 -19.83 -0.30
N MET A 84 9.34 -21.07 -0.51
CA MET A 84 9.75 -21.86 -1.70
C MET A 84 9.25 -21.23 -2.99
N LEU A 85 7.98 -20.80 -3.01
CA LEU A 85 7.40 -20.14 -4.19
C LEU A 85 8.03 -18.79 -4.44
N ASP A 86 8.37 -18.03 -3.40
CA ASP A 86 9.10 -16.76 -3.52
C ASP A 86 10.49 -16.94 -4.14
N VAL A 87 11.23 -17.98 -3.71
CA VAL A 87 12.57 -18.32 -4.31
C VAL A 87 12.44 -18.73 -5.77
N LEU A 88 11.39 -19.46 -6.13
CA LEU A 88 11.13 -19.82 -7.53
C LEU A 88 10.81 -18.59 -8.39
N ASP A 89 9.99 -17.68 -7.87
CA ASP A 89 9.69 -16.42 -8.55
C ASP A 89 10.95 -15.56 -8.68
N GLU A 90 11.82 -15.50 -7.66
CA GLU A 90 13.14 -14.83 -7.72
C GLU A 90 14.03 -15.42 -8.80
N ALA A 91 14.12 -16.75 -8.88
CA ALA A 91 14.92 -17.43 -9.92
C ALA A 91 14.39 -17.13 -11.33
N THR A 92 13.07 -17.11 -11.50
CA THR A 92 12.44 -16.77 -12.79
C THR A 92 12.80 -15.34 -13.19
N VAL A 93 12.70 -14.40 -12.25
CA VAL A 93 13.08 -13.00 -12.47
C VAL A 93 14.56 -12.87 -12.81
N ALA A 94 15.47 -13.56 -12.08
CA ALA A 94 16.90 -13.50 -12.35
C ALA A 94 17.24 -14.01 -13.78
N ILE A 95 16.54 -15.05 -14.25
CA ILE A 95 16.69 -15.56 -15.62
C ILE A 95 16.15 -14.55 -16.65
N GLU A 96 15.03 -13.90 -16.36
CA GLU A 96 14.47 -12.85 -17.23
C GLU A 96 15.37 -11.61 -17.27
N GLU A 97 16.03 -11.26 -16.18
CA GLU A 97 17.03 -10.17 -16.10
C GLU A 97 18.22 -10.41 -17.02
N MET A 98 18.69 -11.66 -17.15
CA MET A 98 19.76 -12.02 -18.11
C MET A 98 19.36 -11.74 -19.57
N ARG A 99 18.06 -11.62 -19.85
CA ARG A 99 17.51 -11.26 -21.17
C ARG A 99 17.33 -9.75 -21.37
N GLY A 100 17.71 -8.91 -20.36
CA GLY A 100 17.54 -7.46 -20.34
C GLY A 100 16.13 -7.05 -19.92
N ILE A 101 15.97 -5.85 -19.30
CA ILE A 101 14.70 -5.30 -18.77
C ILE A 101 13.69 -4.98 -19.91
N LYS A 102 13.59 -5.84 -20.90
CA LYS A 102 12.70 -5.59 -22.04
C LYS A 102 11.26 -6.01 -21.78
N ARG A 103 11.00 -6.86 -20.80
CA ARG A 103 9.66 -7.36 -20.41
C ARG A 103 9.64 -7.68 -18.92
N GLY A 104 8.47 -7.64 -18.31
CA GLY A 104 8.28 -7.97 -16.91
C GLY A 104 7.08 -7.25 -16.32
N THR A 105 6.77 -7.52 -15.05
CA THR A 105 5.68 -6.88 -14.31
C THR A 105 6.26 -6.11 -13.13
N LEU A 106 5.73 -4.90 -12.91
CA LEU A 106 6.01 -4.06 -11.74
C LEU A 106 4.69 -3.83 -10.99
N ARG A 107 4.55 -4.42 -9.82
CA ARG A 107 3.34 -4.33 -8.97
C ARG A 107 3.59 -3.34 -7.85
N VAL A 108 3.01 -2.15 -7.95
CA VAL A 108 3.20 -1.04 -7.02
C VAL A 108 1.96 -0.86 -6.17
N GLY A 109 2.13 -0.77 -4.85
CA GLY A 109 1.11 -0.34 -3.92
C GLY A 109 1.27 1.12 -3.54
N ALA A 110 0.18 1.77 -3.15
CA ALA A 110 0.26 3.15 -2.67
C ALA A 110 -0.83 3.49 -1.67
N SER A 111 -0.49 4.32 -0.67
CA SER A 111 -1.53 4.98 0.12
C SER A 111 -2.24 6.04 -0.72
N THR A 112 -3.52 6.30 -0.40
CA THR A 112 -4.45 7.07 -1.25
C THR A 112 -3.88 8.37 -1.79
N THR A 113 -3.26 9.22 -0.96
CA THR A 113 -2.77 10.53 -1.41
C THR A 113 -1.66 10.39 -2.43
N VAL A 114 -0.60 9.65 -2.11
CA VAL A 114 0.56 9.49 -3.00
C VAL A 114 0.19 8.72 -4.26
N GLY A 115 -0.70 7.72 -4.13
CA GLY A 115 -1.15 6.88 -5.25
C GLY A 115 -2.01 7.62 -6.27
N ILE A 116 -2.79 8.60 -5.85
CA ILE A 116 -3.66 9.37 -6.75
C ILE A 116 -2.92 10.58 -7.35
N TYR A 117 -2.15 11.32 -6.52
CA TYR A 117 -1.68 12.65 -6.91
C TYR A 117 -0.21 12.71 -7.31
N LEU A 118 0.60 11.68 -7.01
CA LEU A 118 2.04 11.68 -7.31
C LEU A 118 2.46 10.51 -8.22
N LEU A 119 2.18 9.28 -7.81
CA LEU A 119 2.70 8.09 -8.49
C LEU A 119 2.28 7.93 -9.95
N PRO A 120 1.08 8.31 -10.40
CA PRO A 120 0.72 8.19 -11.81
C PRO A 120 1.68 8.94 -12.74
N ALA A 121 2.16 10.12 -12.32
CA ALA A 121 3.15 10.88 -13.08
C ALA A 121 4.52 10.17 -13.12
N ALA A 122 4.98 9.63 -11.98
CA ALA A 122 6.21 8.85 -11.90
C ALA A 122 6.14 7.58 -12.75
N LEU A 123 5.05 6.82 -12.63
CA LEU A 123 4.83 5.60 -13.40
C LEU A 123 4.73 5.86 -14.89
N GLY A 124 4.07 6.96 -15.29
CA GLY A 124 4.00 7.38 -16.67
C GLY A 124 5.37 7.74 -17.26
N ALA A 125 6.22 8.44 -16.49
CA ALA A 125 7.58 8.76 -16.91
C ALA A 125 8.45 7.49 -16.96
N PHE A 126 8.37 6.62 -15.97
CA PHE A 126 9.11 5.35 -15.94
C PHE A 126 8.68 4.40 -17.06
N LYS A 127 7.38 4.31 -17.37
CA LYS A 127 6.86 3.52 -18.49
C LYS A 127 7.40 3.96 -19.85
N LYS A 128 7.66 5.25 -20.05
CA LYS A 128 8.31 5.76 -21.27
C LYS A 128 9.74 5.28 -21.42
N LEU A 129 10.47 5.13 -20.31
CA LEU A 129 11.83 4.60 -20.29
C LEU A 129 11.86 3.08 -20.47
N HIS A 130 10.81 2.38 -20.00
CA HIS A 130 10.70 0.93 -20.00
C HIS A 130 9.37 0.48 -20.65
N PRO A 131 9.18 0.67 -21.96
CA PRO A 131 7.88 0.44 -22.63
C PRO A 131 7.40 -1.01 -22.58
N GLY A 132 8.28 -1.97 -22.41
CA GLY A 132 7.95 -3.41 -22.32
C GLY A 132 7.42 -3.86 -20.96
N LEU A 133 7.54 -3.05 -19.90
CA LEU A 133 7.05 -3.42 -18.57
C LEU A 133 5.52 -3.33 -18.49
N VAL A 134 4.89 -4.31 -17.86
CA VAL A 134 3.50 -4.22 -17.41
C VAL A 134 3.50 -3.64 -16.00
N ILE A 135 2.89 -2.49 -15.81
CA ILE A 135 2.84 -1.79 -14.52
C ILE A 135 1.43 -1.85 -13.98
N SER A 136 1.27 -2.26 -12.72
CA SER A 136 0.03 -2.16 -11.97
C SER A 136 0.22 -1.26 -10.75
N LEU A 137 -0.79 -0.44 -10.46
CA LEU A 137 -0.84 0.39 -9.26
C LEU A 137 -2.09 0.04 -8.46
N GLU A 138 -1.90 -0.46 -7.25
CA GLU A 138 -2.98 -0.68 -6.30
C GLU A 138 -3.00 0.44 -5.25
N ILE A 139 -4.17 1.06 -5.05
CA ILE A 139 -4.34 2.17 -4.11
C ILE A 139 -5.24 1.71 -2.96
N GLY A 140 -4.76 1.91 -1.73
CA GLY A 140 -5.48 1.49 -0.54
C GLY A 140 -5.10 2.25 0.72
N THR A 141 -5.52 1.75 1.88
CA THR A 141 -5.00 2.24 3.16
C THR A 141 -3.54 1.79 3.32
N ARG A 142 -2.74 2.54 4.08
CA ARG A 142 -1.35 2.19 4.35
C ARG A 142 -1.20 0.78 4.93
N ALA A 143 -2.09 0.37 5.83
CA ALA A 143 -2.07 -0.95 6.45
C ALA A 143 -2.28 -2.04 5.40
N ARG A 144 -3.32 -1.89 4.55
CA ARG A 144 -3.63 -2.87 3.50
C ARG A 144 -2.50 -3.06 2.51
N VAL A 145 -1.95 -1.95 1.97
CA VAL A 145 -0.86 -2.07 0.98
C VAL A 145 0.43 -2.62 1.60
N GLN A 146 0.75 -2.32 2.86
CA GLN A 146 1.90 -2.92 3.54
C GLN A 146 1.68 -4.43 3.79
N GLU A 147 0.47 -4.83 4.17
CA GLU A 147 0.12 -6.25 4.29
C GLU A 147 0.28 -7.00 2.97
N GLN A 148 -0.12 -6.39 1.84
CA GLN A 148 0.06 -6.97 0.51
C GLN A 148 1.55 -7.09 0.13
N VAL A 149 2.41 -6.15 0.54
CA VAL A 149 3.86 -6.29 0.40
C VAL A 149 4.37 -7.47 1.24
N LEU A 150 3.93 -7.60 2.49
CA LEU A 150 4.31 -8.73 3.36
C LEU A 150 3.86 -10.08 2.78
N ARG A 151 2.73 -10.11 2.09
CA ARG A 151 2.23 -11.31 1.38
C ARG A 151 2.84 -11.53 -0.01
N ASN A 152 3.80 -10.69 -0.41
CA ASN A 152 4.43 -10.74 -1.74
C ASN A 152 3.43 -10.58 -2.91
N GLU A 153 2.29 -9.94 -2.67
CA GLU A 153 1.30 -9.60 -3.71
C GLU A 153 1.74 -8.35 -4.49
N LEU A 154 2.46 -7.45 -3.82
CA LEU A 154 3.08 -6.26 -4.38
C LEU A 154 4.60 -6.35 -4.28
N ASP A 155 5.31 -5.75 -5.24
CA ASP A 155 6.77 -5.73 -5.26
C ASP A 155 7.32 -4.65 -4.34
N LEU A 156 6.65 -3.51 -4.29
CA LEU A 156 6.91 -2.40 -3.37
C LEU A 156 5.63 -1.60 -3.12
N ALA A 157 5.65 -0.78 -2.07
CA ALA A 157 4.60 0.21 -1.84
C ALA A 157 5.20 1.57 -1.50
N VAL A 158 4.45 2.65 -1.84
CA VAL A 158 4.75 4.01 -1.39
C VAL A 158 3.65 4.46 -0.45
N VAL A 159 4.00 4.68 0.81
CA VAL A 159 3.05 4.99 1.88
C VAL A 159 3.57 6.09 2.81
N GLY A 160 2.69 6.74 3.50
CA GLY A 160 3.08 7.73 4.48
C GLY A 160 2.08 7.87 5.64
N PRO A 161 2.60 7.98 6.83
CA PRO A 161 3.86 7.41 7.36
C PRO A 161 3.79 5.88 7.41
N ALA A 162 4.93 5.22 7.16
CA ALA A 162 5.00 3.77 7.13
C ALA A 162 4.77 3.15 8.53
N LEU A 163 4.11 1.99 8.57
CA LEU A 163 4.01 1.17 9.77
C LEU A 163 5.32 0.39 9.95
N LYS A 164 5.85 0.40 11.15
CA LYS A 164 7.08 -0.34 11.46
C LYS A 164 6.81 -1.84 11.47
N ASP A 165 7.60 -2.59 10.73
CA ASP A 165 7.57 -4.04 10.67
C ASP A 165 9.01 -4.54 10.41
N PRO A 166 9.52 -5.55 11.14
CA PRO A 166 10.88 -6.06 10.99
C PRO A 166 11.14 -6.72 9.64
N GLU A 167 10.11 -7.25 8.97
CA GLU A 167 10.23 -7.87 7.64
C GLU A 167 10.28 -6.85 6.51
N LEU A 168 9.96 -5.57 6.79
CA LEU A 168 9.95 -4.52 5.80
C LEU A 168 11.23 -3.68 5.81
N ALA A 169 11.76 -3.40 4.64
CA ALA A 169 12.68 -2.31 4.41
C ALA A 169 11.86 -1.04 4.16
N ILE A 170 12.15 0.02 4.89
CA ILE A 170 11.42 1.29 4.86
C ILE A 170 12.44 2.39 4.58
N THR A 171 12.33 3.04 3.43
CA THR A 171 13.24 4.10 3.00
C THR A 171 12.47 5.41 2.81
N PRO A 172 12.89 6.54 3.40
CA PRO A 172 12.30 7.84 3.13
C PRO A 172 12.33 8.16 1.62
N PHE A 173 11.27 8.80 1.13
CA PHE A 173 11.13 9.12 -0.30
C PHE A 173 10.95 10.61 -0.53
N LEU A 174 9.81 11.17 -0.15
CA LEU A 174 9.48 12.59 -0.31
C LEU A 174 8.70 13.09 0.90
N SER A 175 8.83 14.39 1.19
CA SER A 175 8.00 15.05 2.19
C SER A 175 6.70 15.56 1.60
N ASP A 176 5.60 15.33 2.33
CA ASP A 176 4.25 15.86 2.07
C ASP A 176 3.90 16.91 3.13
N GLU A 177 3.13 17.90 2.75
CA GLU A 177 2.69 18.98 3.63
C GLU A 177 1.16 18.96 3.73
N LEU A 178 0.64 18.83 4.96
CA LEU A 178 -0.78 18.94 5.24
C LEU A 178 -1.11 20.36 5.66
N ALA A 179 -2.03 20.99 4.95
CA ALA A 179 -2.50 22.35 5.20
C ALA A 179 -3.96 22.35 5.70
N VAL A 180 -4.31 23.35 6.48
CA VAL A 180 -5.71 23.65 6.79
C VAL A 180 -6.28 24.44 5.62
N VAL A 181 -7.36 23.95 5.02
CA VAL A 181 -8.01 24.60 3.88
C VAL A 181 -9.45 24.97 4.19
N ALA A 182 -9.88 26.06 3.57
CA ALA A 182 -11.21 26.62 3.66
C ALA A 182 -11.74 26.98 2.26
N PRO A 183 -13.06 27.22 2.05
CA PRO A 183 -13.56 27.80 0.82
C PRO A 183 -13.05 29.24 0.65
N ALA A 184 -12.93 29.70 -0.59
CA ALA A 184 -12.31 30.99 -0.96
C ALA A 184 -12.85 32.21 -0.18
N GLY A 185 -14.16 32.26 0.08
CA GLY A 185 -14.80 33.35 0.80
C GLY A 185 -14.87 33.21 2.33
N HIS A 186 -14.13 32.28 2.91
CA HIS A 186 -14.22 31.99 4.35
C HIS A 186 -13.70 33.17 5.19
N ALA A 187 -14.42 33.50 6.29
CA ALA A 187 -14.11 34.64 7.17
C ALA A 187 -12.68 34.60 7.77
N LEU A 188 -12.12 33.41 7.93
CA LEU A 188 -10.76 33.21 8.45
C LEU A 188 -9.67 33.32 7.39
N ALA A 189 -10.00 33.42 6.09
CA ALA A 189 -9.04 33.43 4.99
C ALA A 189 -8.01 34.59 5.09
N HIS A 190 -8.43 35.71 5.67
CA HIS A 190 -7.56 36.90 5.81
C HIS A 190 -6.90 37.00 7.19
N LYS A 191 -7.24 36.13 8.12
CA LYS A 191 -6.62 36.10 9.46
C LYS A 191 -5.25 35.42 9.40
N ARG A 192 -4.31 35.95 10.19
CA ARG A 192 -2.95 35.44 10.28
C ARG A 192 -2.68 34.81 11.63
N ASN A 193 -1.75 33.84 11.63
CA ASN A 193 -1.22 33.24 12.85
C ASN A 193 -2.30 32.65 13.77
N LEU A 194 -3.33 32.05 13.16
CA LEU A 194 -4.41 31.36 13.90
C LEU A 194 -3.83 30.23 14.75
N SER A 195 -4.42 29.96 15.88
CA SER A 195 -4.19 28.73 16.65
C SER A 195 -5.26 27.68 16.29
N LEU A 196 -5.00 26.39 16.56
CA LEU A 196 -6.05 25.38 16.41
C LEU A 196 -7.25 25.61 17.34
N LYS A 197 -7.06 26.33 18.45
CA LYS A 197 -8.16 26.71 19.34
C LYS A 197 -9.10 27.73 18.70
N ASP A 198 -8.57 28.63 17.86
CA ASP A 198 -9.40 29.58 17.10
C ASP A 198 -10.29 28.90 16.05
N LEU A 199 -10.08 27.60 15.81
CA LEU A 199 -10.84 26.78 14.87
C LEU A 199 -11.81 25.81 15.56
N GLU A 200 -11.91 25.82 16.92
CA GLU A 200 -12.73 24.83 17.65
C GLU A 200 -14.23 24.94 17.32
N GLU A 201 -14.72 26.14 17.05
CA GLU A 201 -16.11 26.37 16.65
C GLU A 201 -16.40 26.11 15.17
N GLN A 202 -15.35 25.90 14.38
CA GLN A 202 -15.49 25.63 12.96
C GLN A 202 -15.78 24.14 12.71
N PRO A 203 -16.76 23.81 11.85
CA PRO A 203 -16.98 22.43 11.45
C PRO A 203 -15.80 21.90 10.63
N PHE A 204 -15.35 20.69 10.92
CA PHE A 204 -14.31 20.01 10.14
C PHE A 204 -14.88 18.85 9.34
N VAL A 205 -14.49 18.77 8.06
CA VAL A 205 -14.69 17.60 7.23
C VAL A 205 -13.42 16.76 7.30
N MET A 206 -13.55 15.56 7.86
CA MET A 206 -12.42 14.68 8.16
C MET A 206 -12.35 13.50 7.21
N ARG A 207 -11.14 12.97 7.01
CA ARG A 207 -10.94 11.67 6.39
C ARG A 207 -11.36 10.55 7.36
N GLU A 208 -11.60 9.36 6.80
CA GLU A 208 -11.84 8.14 7.56
C GLU A 208 -10.69 7.82 8.55
N ALA A 209 -11.01 7.12 9.65
CA ALA A 209 -10.06 6.86 10.74
C ALA A 209 -8.75 6.16 10.30
N ALA A 210 -8.82 5.31 9.25
CA ALA A 210 -7.65 4.61 8.69
C ALA A 210 -6.71 5.51 7.88
N SER A 211 -7.10 6.77 7.62
CA SER A 211 -6.31 7.72 6.83
C SER A 211 -5.04 8.15 7.55
N GLY A 212 -3.90 8.07 6.86
CA GLY A 212 -2.64 8.61 7.37
C GLY A 212 -2.66 10.14 7.53
N SER A 213 -3.44 10.88 6.73
CA SER A 213 -3.59 12.34 6.86
C SER A 213 -4.34 12.68 8.14
N ARG A 214 -5.47 12.01 8.41
CA ARG A 214 -6.21 12.17 9.64
C ARG A 214 -5.35 11.84 10.87
N TRP A 215 -4.65 10.71 10.85
CA TRP A 215 -3.76 10.35 11.95
C TRP A 215 -2.70 11.42 12.25
N SER A 216 -2.07 11.99 11.21
CA SER A 216 -1.07 13.05 11.36
C SER A 216 -1.68 14.32 11.97
N PHE A 217 -2.88 14.69 11.52
CA PHE A 217 -3.60 15.85 12.03
C PHE A 217 -4.04 15.66 13.48
N GLU A 218 -4.69 14.54 13.82
CA GLU A 218 -5.12 14.25 15.19
C GLU A 218 -3.94 14.18 16.17
N LYS A 219 -2.78 13.68 15.72
CA LYS A 219 -1.54 13.69 16.52
C LYS A 219 -1.08 15.13 16.81
N ALA A 220 -1.18 16.05 15.84
CA ALA A 220 -0.84 17.45 16.03
C ALA A 220 -1.87 18.17 16.92
N ALA A 221 -3.16 17.96 16.68
CA ALA A 221 -4.24 18.55 17.47
C ALA A 221 -4.18 18.16 18.95
N ARG A 222 -3.91 16.89 19.25
CA ARG A 222 -3.73 16.41 20.62
C ARG A 222 -2.64 17.18 21.40
N LYS A 223 -1.57 17.60 20.73
CA LYS A 223 -0.48 18.36 21.37
C LYS A 223 -0.91 19.76 21.81
N THR A 224 -1.92 20.33 21.15
CA THR A 224 -2.42 21.71 21.46
C THR A 224 -3.59 21.71 22.44
N GLY A 225 -4.17 20.54 22.73
CA GLY A 225 -5.37 20.40 23.54
C GLY A 225 -6.64 20.93 22.87
N ALA A 226 -6.60 21.25 21.56
CA ALA A 226 -7.76 21.75 20.83
C ALA A 226 -8.82 20.66 20.62
N LYS A 227 -10.09 21.03 20.85
CA LYS A 227 -11.27 20.17 20.64
C LYS A 227 -11.91 20.54 19.30
N LEU A 228 -11.72 19.71 18.29
CA LEU A 228 -12.23 19.97 16.95
C LEU A 228 -13.64 19.41 16.77
N SER A 229 -14.53 20.21 16.20
CA SER A 229 -15.89 19.80 15.84
C SER A 229 -15.87 19.06 14.51
N VAL A 230 -16.09 17.73 14.51
CA VAL A 230 -16.18 16.93 13.28
C VAL A 230 -17.62 16.94 12.78
N ALA A 231 -17.86 17.64 11.68
CA ALA A 231 -19.19 17.73 11.06
C ALA A 231 -19.46 16.54 10.10
N MET A 232 -18.42 16.03 9.45
CA MET A 232 -18.57 14.96 8.46
C MET A 232 -17.30 14.13 8.34
N GLU A 233 -17.46 12.83 8.07
CA GLU A 233 -16.37 11.92 7.72
C GLU A 233 -16.53 11.42 6.29
N LEU A 234 -15.47 11.53 5.46
CA LEU A 234 -15.48 11.17 4.05
C LEU A 234 -14.26 10.32 3.69
N GLY A 235 -14.47 9.29 2.85
CA GLY A 235 -13.47 8.29 2.47
C GLY A 235 -12.49 8.73 1.39
N SER A 236 -12.56 9.94 0.84
CA SER A 236 -11.66 10.37 -0.23
C SER A 236 -11.29 11.85 -0.18
N ASN A 237 -10.09 12.19 -0.65
CA ASN A 237 -9.66 13.60 -0.77
C ASN A 237 -10.54 14.38 -1.76
N GLY A 238 -11.03 13.74 -2.82
CA GLY A 238 -11.94 14.37 -3.78
C GLY A 238 -13.24 14.80 -3.11
N ALA A 239 -13.89 13.90 -2.37
CA ALA A 239 -15.11 14.22 -1.62
C ALA A 239 -14.89 15.33 -0.59
N ILE A 240 -13.74 15.32 0.14
CA ILE A 240 -13.39 16.37 1.09
C ILE A 240 -13.27 17.73 0.40
N LYS A 241 -12.55 17.81 -0.73
CA LYS A 241 -12.39 19.07 -1.46
C LYS A 241 -13.73 19.66 -1.85
N HIS A 242 -14.61 18.86 -2.44
CA HIS A 242 -15.96 19.31 -2.82
C HIS A 242 -16.84 19.71 -1.61
N ALA A 243 -16.73 19.00 -0.50
CA ALA A 243 -17.44 19.35 0.72
C ALA A 243 -16.96 20.72 1.27
N VAL A 244 -15.64 20.96 1.29
CA VAL A 244 -15.09 22.26 1.71
C VAL A 244 -15.50 23.37 0.72
N GLU A 245 -15.38 23.15 -0.60
CA GLU A 245 -15.83 24.12 -1.62
C GLU A 245 -17.31 24.48 -1.46
N SER A 246 -18.14 23.52 -1.03
CA SER A 246 -19.56 23.72 -0.76
C SER A 246 -19.87 24.39 0.60
N GLY A 247 -18.83 24.77 1.37
CA GLY A 247 -19.01 25.46 2.65
C GLY A 247 -19.38 24.56 3.83
N LEU A 248 -19.21 23.21 3.71
CA LEU A 248 -19.56 22.27 4.79
C LEU A 248 -18.57 22.27 5.96
N GLY A 249 -17.44 23.01 5.83
CA GLY A 249 -16.45 23.15 6.88
C GLY A 249 -15.03 23.29 6.39
N LEU A 250 -14.09 23.22 7.32
CA LEU A 250 -12.66 23.23 7.08
C LEU A 250 -12.15 21.79 6.88
N ALA A 251 -10.99 21.64 6.26
CA ALA A 251 -10.32 20.34 6.21
C ALA A 251 -8.81 20.47 6.39
N VAL A 252 -8.17 19.38 6.84
CA VAL A 252 -6.72 19.21 6.78
C VAL A 252 -6.40 18.21 5.69
N ILE A 253 -5.74 18.69 4.63
CA ILE A 253 -5.50 17.93 3.41
C ILE A 253 -4.06 18.15 2.91
N SER A 254 -3.52 17.16 2.19
CA SER A 254 -2.23 17.29 1.52
C SER A 254 -2.29 18.38 0.44
N ARG A 255 -1.25 19.22 0.40
CA ARG A 255 -1.07 20.23 -0.66
C ARG A 255 -1.02 19.60 -2.05
N TYR A 256 -0.51 18.38 -2.18
CA TYR A 256 -0.58 17.63 -3.44
C TYR A 256 -2.03 17.36 -3.86
N ALA A 257 -2.89 17.03 -2.89
CA ALA A 257 -4.27 16.67 -3.19
C ALA A 257 -5.14 17.89 -3.55
N CYS A 258 -4.82 19.08 -3.07
CA CYS A 258 -5.59 20.31 -3.31
C CYS A 258 -4.83 21.36 -4.13
N ALA A 259 -3.73 20.98 -4.80
CA ALA A 259 -2.90 21.92 -5.56
C ALA A 259 -3.68 22.67 -6.65
N LEU A 260 -4.58 21.99 -7.35
CA LEU A 260 -5.41 22.59 -8.40
C LEU A 260 -6.42 23.59 -7.81
N GLU A 261 -7.08 23.22 -6.72
CA GLU A 261 -8.09 24.06 -6.06
C GLU A 261 -7.45 25.32 -5.44
N LEU A 262 -6.26 25.16 -4.84
CA LEU A 262 -5.48 26.28 -4.32
C LEU A 262 -5.02 27.22 -5.46
N SER A 263 -4.53 26.66 -6.58
CA SER A 263 -4.06 27.47 -7.71
C SER A 263 -5.19 28.18 -8.45
N SER A 264 -6.38 27.59 -8.47
CA SER A 264 -7.59 28.20 -9.07
C SER A 264 -8.37 29.11 -8.12
N GLY A 265 -7.94 29.23 -6.86
CA GLY A 265 -8.60 30.05 -5.85
C GLY A 265 -9.95 29.51 -5.37
N ARG A 266 -10.31 28.24 -5.67
CA ARG A 266 -11.53 27.61 -5.14
C ARG A 266 -11.40 27.26 -3.67
N LEU A 267 -10.21 26.89 -3.24
CA LEU A 267 -9.83 26.74 -1.85
C LEU A 267 -8.74 27.75 -1.48
N VAL A 268 -8.68 28.08 -0.22
CA VAL A 268 -7.61 28.90 0.38
C VAL A 268 -6.97 28.15 1.53
N GLU A 269 -5.68 28.32 1.69
CA GLU A 269 -4.94 27.82 2.84
C GLU A 269 -5.03 28.82 3.99
N LEU A 270 -5.42 28.37 5.18
CA LEU A 270 -5.42 29.19 6.37
C LEU A 270 -4.05 29.23 7.02
N ASP A 271 -3.64 30.39 7.47
CA ASP A 271 -2.38 30.59 8.20
C ASP A 271 -2.53 30.17 9.67
N VAL A 272 -2.25 28.89 9.95
CA VAL A 272 -2.43 28.27 11.25
C VAL A 272 -1.07 27.88 11.85
N ARG A 273 -0.82 28.24 13.09
CA ARG A 273 0.40 27.89 13.82
C ARG A 273 0.62 26.38 13.87
N GLY A 274 1.83 25.93 13.52
CA GLY A 274 2.17 24.52 13.43
C GLY A 274 1.74 23.86 12.12
N PHE A 275 1.21 24.62 11.18
CA PHE A 275 0.92 24.16 9.82
C PHE A 275 1.83 24.91 8.80
N PRO A 276 2.11 24.27 7.68
CA PRO A 276 1.71 22.91 7.28
C PRO A 276 2.42 21.84 8.12
N ILE A 277 1.69 20.75 8.43
CA ILE A 277 2.28 19.58 9.09
C ILE A 277 3.10 18.83 8.04
N ARG A 278 4.40 18.67 8.28
CA ARG A 278 5.28 17.85 7.44
C ARG A 278 5.21 16.40 7.83
N ARG A 279 5.19 15.53 6.83
CA ARG A 279 5.26 14.08 6.97
C ARG A 279 5.97 13.47 5.78
N ASP A 280 6.71 12.38 5.98
CA ASP A 280 7.41 11.74 4.89
C ASP A 280 6.61 10.58 4.32
N TRP A 281 6.65 10.45 3.00
CA TRP A 281 6.32 9.23 2.30
C TRP A 281 7.54 8.32 2.26
N HIS A 282 7.28 7.03 2.31
CA HIS A 282 8.31 6.01 2.35
C HIS A 282 8.08 4.98 1.25
N ILE A 283 9.18 4.54 0.66
CA ILE A 283 9.20 3.33 -0.17
C ILE A 283 9.34 2.14 0.78
N VAL A 284 8.49 1.14 0.61
CA VAL A 284 8.42 -0.04 1.46
C VAL A 284 8.48 -1.29 0.59
N HIS A 285 9.35 -2.24 0.91
CA HIS A 285 9.45 -3.54 0.24
C HIS A 285 9.88 -4.62 1.24
N LEU A 286 9.76 -5.90 0.87
CA LEU A 286 10.25 -7.00 1.71
C LEU A 286 11.78 -6.91 1.86
N ARG A 287 12.25 -6.90 3.11
CA ARG A 287 13.69 -6.76 3.45
C ARG A 287 14.55 -7.90 2.94
N ARG A 288 14.04 -9.13 3.06
CA ARG A 288 14.80 -10.35 2.74
C ARG A 288 14.61 -10.82 1.31
N ARG A 289 13.73 -10.18 0.53
CA ARG A 289 13.50 -10.54 -0.86
C ARG A 289 14.56 -9.91 -1.76
N LYS A 290 15.19 -10.71 -2.64
CA LYS A 290 15.96 -10.16 -3.75
C LYS A 290 15.01 -9.49 -4.73
N LEU A 291 15.13 -8.18 -4.85
CA LEU A 291 14.24 -7.40 -5.71
C LEU A 291 14.62 -7.60 -7.19
N PRO A 292 13.62 -7.74 -8.08
CA PRO A 292 13.83 -7.72 -9.52
C PRO A 292 14.52 -6.44 -10.00
N ALA A 293 15.28 -6.51 -11.10
CA ALA A 293 15.94 -5.34 -11.69
C ALA A 293 14.95 -4.23 -12.06
N SER A 294 13.73 -4.57 -12.52
CA SER A 294 12.68 -3.60 -12.79
C SER A 294 12.21 -2.85 -11.54
N VAL A 295 12.18 -3.54 -10.39
CA VAL A 295 11.81 -2.94 -9.09
C VAL A 295 12.93 -2.05 -8.58
N LEU A 296 14.19 -2.52 -8.63
CA LEU A 296 15.36 -1.72 -8.27
C LEU A 296 15.47 -0.45 -9.12
N ALA A 297 15.36 -0.59 -10.44
CA ALA A 297 15.38 0.54 -11.36
C ALA A 297 14.24 1.54 -11.07
N PHE A 298 13.06 1.07 -10.67
CA PHE A 298 11.96 1.96 -10.29
C PHE A 298 12.22 2.66 -8.95
N ILE A 299 12.82 1.98 -7.97
CA ILE A 299 13.21 2.59 -6.69
C ILE A 299 14.25 3.70 -6.94
N GLU A 300 15.30 3.43 -7.73
CA GLU A 300 16.31 4.40 -8.12
C GLU A 300 15.69 5.59 -8.88
N PHE A 301 14.79 5.31 -9.83
CA PHE A 301 14.04 6.33 -10.56
C PHE A 301 13.20 7.22 -9.63
N LEU A 302 12.55 6.66 -8.62
CA LEU A 302 11.79 7.44 -7.64
C LEU A 302 12.71 8.32 -6.79
N GLN A 303 13.87 7.82 -6.38
CA GLN A 303 14.86 8.54 -5.59
C GLN A 303 15.54 9.65 -6.39
N ASP A 304 15.73 9.46 -7.69
CA ASP A 304 16.10 10.54 -8.61
C ASP A 304 14.88 11.42 -8.92
N THR A 305 14.66 12.42 -8.08
CA THR A 305 13.48 13.30 -8.15
C THR A 305 13.43 14.18 -9.40
N SER A 306 14.35 14.05 -10.36
CA SER A 306 14.41 14.85 -11.60
C SER A 306 13.14 14.75 -12.47
N TRP A 307 12.40 13.63 -12.39
CA TRP A 307 11.14 13.42 -13.07
C TRP A 307 10.02 14.37 -12.61
N LEU A 308 10.12 14.93 -11.39
CA LEU A 308 9.14 15.88 -10.84
C LEU A 308 9.16 17.22 -11.58
N SER A 309 10.34 17.68 -11.98
CA SER A 309 10.51 18.94 -12.70
C SER A 309 9.98 18.88 -14.14
N ARG A 310 10.03 17.70 -14.76
CA ARG A 310 9.60 17.47 -16.15
C ARG A 310 8.08 17.43 -16.32
N ASN A 311 7.32 17.18 -15.26
CA ASN A 311 5.87 16.99 -15.32
C ASN A 311 5.04 18.18 -14.81
N GLY A 312 5.63 19.36 -14.66
CA GLY A 312 4.91 20.57 -14.27
C GLY A 312 4.32 20.55 -12.85
N SER A 313 4.66 19.57 -12.03
CA SER A 313 4.27 19.47 -10.63
C SER A 313 5.02 20.52 -9.80
N ARG A 314 4.65 21.80 -9.98
CA ARG A 314 5.22 22.95 -9.26
C ARG A 314 4.76 23.08 -7.80
N GLY A 315 4.33 22.00 -7.18
CA GLY A 315 4.30 21.91 -5.73
C GLY A 315 5.75 21.85 -5.22
N ARG A 316 6.11 22.65 -4.23
CA ARG A 316 7.46 22.67 -3.65
C ARG A 316 7.83 21.28 -3.12
N VAL A 317 8.42 20.47 -3.99
CA VAL A 317 8.98 19.17 -3.62
C VAL A 317 10.21 19.44 -2.78
N ARG A 318 10.25 18.95 -1.58
CA ARG A 318 11.44 18.99 -0.72
C ARG A 318 11.91 17.55 -0.45
N PRO A 319 13.22 17.32 -0.43
CA PRO A 319 13.76 16.05 0.03
C PRO A 319 13.32 15.78 1.47
N PRO A 320 13.34 14.50 1.91
CA PRO A 320 13.07 14.17 3.30
C PRO A 320 13.99 14.96 4.22
N THR A 321 13.48 15.35 5.38
CA THR A 321 14.32 15.96 6.44
C THR A 321 15.07 14.84 7.16
N ASP A 322 16.37 15.00 7.32
CA ASP A 322 17.25 14.16 8.13
C ASP A 322 16.76 14.01 9.57
#